data_368742cc2b26660c76d74789c717235b
#
_entry.id   368742cc2b26660c76d74789c717235b
#
_cell.length_a   1.000
_cell.length_b   1.000
_cell.length_c   1.000
_cell.angle_alpha   90.00
_cell.angle_beta   90.00
_cell.angle_gamma   90.00
#
_symmetry.space_group_name_H-M   'P 1'
#
loop_
_entity.id
_entity.type
_entity.pdbx_description
1 polymer ?
#
loop_
_entity_poly.entity_id
_entity_poly.type
_entity_poly.pdbx_seq_one_letter_code
_entity_poly.pdbx_strand_id
1 'polypeptide(L)'
;MVTRSLADVVRSTDNLAEAFRETDVERGNVHFSVYPDEYTNWIEEQRAWSETCILMDQSYHLANFYIEGPDALTVNADLGIRDFEALRGQRAPQAKTHPIPNPDGYLVGDPVLFYLGEEEVVVTGNRGLGQKWIQYHVETGDYDAEVTDIYSPYGEDPPLEFRFEVQGPNAEAVMAEVFDGPLPDISFFQMTTATIDGHDVYVLGHGMASAPGFEVFGPYEHHDEIKALIHEAGAEHGLRELGGRAYKTTPVATGWLPPGLPAVYDHEDMQGYREWLSADRVEANWSLGGSFESDDITDYYVDLVALGHGRFIDFDHEFVGRDALAERIDDPERRKVTFLWDDEDVVDVFASLFGDGALHKFPKFPDLFQQWDLGHFDRIEIDGDVVGVSMYSCYDVNFRGVLSLGVIDTEYAAEGTEVTLVWGEENSPKRTVESHVEKEIEATVAPAPYVTAREDL
;
A
#
# COMPACT_ATOMS: atom_id res chain seq x y z
N MET A 1 -16.20 22.86 -20.22
CA MET A 1 -16.01 21.53 -20.83
C MET A 1 -16.75 20.55 -19.94
N VAL A 2 -17.51 19.61 -20.46
CA VAL A 2 -18.11 18.55 -19.62
C VAL A 2 -16.93 17.68 -19.18
N THR A 3 -16.63 17.66 -17.89
CA THR A 3 -15.54 16.85 -17.33
C THR A 3 -15.99 15.39 -17.45
N ARG A 4 -15.18 14.54 -18.09
CA ARG A 4 -15.44 13.11 -18.22
C ARG A 4 -15.34 12.46 -16.84
N SER A 5 -16.23 11.53 -16.51
CA SER A 5 -16.26 10.80 -15.25
C SER A 5 -15.69 9.38 -15.38
N LEU A 6 -15.43 8.72 -14.25
CA LEU A 6 -15.08 7.29 -14.22
C LEU A 6 -16.21 6.45 -14.87
N ALA A 7 -17.47 6.78 -14.65
CA ALA A 7 -18.59 6.11 -15.29
C ALA A 7 -18.54 6.20 -16.83
N ASP A 8 -18.03 7.30 -17.39
CA ASP A 8 -17.85 7.44 -18.83
C ASP A 8 -16.74 6.54 -19.36
N VAL A 9 -15.70 6.28 -18.56
CA VAL A 9 -14.63 5.32 -18.89
C VAL A 9 -15.18 3.90 -18.88
N VAL A 10 -15.85 3.50 -17.81
CA VAL A 10 -16.46 2.16 -17.68
C VAL A 10 -17.44 1.87 -18.82
N ARG A 11 -18.28 2.85 -19.21
CA ARG A 11 -19.25 2.70 -20.31
C ARG A 11 -18.62 2.73 -21.72
N SER A 12 -17.37 3.17 -21.85
CA SER A 12 -16.73 3.33 -23.15
C SER A 12 -16.18 2.03 -23.74
N THR A 13 -16.20 0.95 -22.99
CA THR A 13 -15.72 -0.37 -23.40
C THR A 13 -16.70 -1.46 -22.96
N ASP A 14 -16.75 -2.56 -23.70
CA ASP A 14 -17.50 -3.76 -23.36
C ASP A 14 -16.71 -4.66 -22.41
N ASN A 15 -15.38 -4.50 -22.35
CA ASN A 15 -14.48 -5.23 -21.48
C ASN A 15 -13.47 -4.26 -20.82
N LEU A 16 -13.69 -3.95 -19.56
CA LEU A 16 -12.85 -3.00 -18.81
C LEU A 16 -11.49 -3.61 -18.46
N ALA A 17 -11.43 -4.90 -18.15
CA ALA A 17 -10.16 -5.58 -17.87
C ALA A 17 -9.24 -5.54 -19.10
N GLU A 18 -9.74 -5.84 -20.28
CA GLU A 18 -8.99 -5.73 -21.53
C GLU A 18 -8.52 -4.29 -21.79
N ALA A 19 -9.41 -3.31 -21.61
CA ALA A 19 -9.06 -1.90 -21.78
C ALA A 19 -7.92 -1.46 -20.84
N PHE A 20 -7.93 -1.91 -19.58
CA PHE A 20 -6.85 -1.64 -18.64
C PHE A 20 -5.57 -2.42 -18.95
N ARG A 21 -5.67 -3.61 -19.52
CA ARG A 21 -4.49 -4.35 -20.02
C ARG A 21 -3.85 -3.68 -21.25
N GLU A 22 -4.62 -2.94 -22.03
CA GLU A 22 -4.10 -2.15 -23.17
C GLU A 22 -3.56 -0.77 -22.75
N THR A 23 -3.90 -0.28 -21.55
CA THR A 23 -3.47 1.03 -21.07
C THR A 23 -1.96 1.04 -20.85
N ASP A 24 -1.26 1.84 -21.65
CA ASP A 24 0.18 2.03 -21.61
C ASP A 24 0.50 3.29 -20.80
N VAL A 25 0.94 3.13 -19.58
CA VAL A 25 1.34 4.25 -18.71
C VAL A 25 2.83 4.54 -18.88
N GLU A 26 3.19 5.81 -18.80
CA GLU A 26 4.59 6.22 -18.75
C GLU A 26 5.22 5.66 -17.46
N ARG A 27 6.15 4.73 -17.63
CA ARG A 27 6.93 4.14 -16.54
C ARG A 27 8.10 5.06 -16.24
N GLY A 28 7.92 5.96 -15.29
CA GLY A 28 8.94 6.86 -14.78
C GLY A 28 8.98 6.84 -13.27
N ASN A 29 9.87 7.62 -12.69
CA ASN A 29 9.87 7.92 -11.26
C ASN A 29 8.76 8.88 -10.88
N VAL A 30 7.56 8.46 -11.07
CA VAL A 30 6.40 9.34 -11.00
C VAL A 30 6.03 9.68 -9.58
N HIS A 31 6.37 8.82 -8.59
CA HIS A 31 5.82 8.97 -7.26
C HIS A 31 6.65 9.80 -6.30
N PHE A 32 7.93 9.93 -6.57
CA PHE A 32 8.86 10.54 -5.63
C PHE A 32 9.74 11.59 -6.31
N SER A 33 9.12 12.48 -7.08
CA SER A 33 9.87 13.54 -7.77
C SER A 33 10.51 14.55 -6.81
N VAL A 34 10.07 14.57 -5.55
CA VAL A 34 10.55 15.50 -4.52
C VAL A 34 11.81 15.00 -3.84
N TYR A 35 12.07 13.70 -3.84
CA TYR A 35 13.29 13.11 -3.31
C TYR A 35 13.87 12.04 -4.25
N PRO A 36 15.18 11.74 -4.16
CA PRO A 36 15.85 10.87 -5.13
C PRO A 36 15.41 9.42 -5.02
N ASP A 37 15.67 8.67 -6.08
CA ASP A 37 15.55 7.22 -6.08
C ASP A 37 16.44 6.56 -5.02
N GLU A 38 17.63 7.12 -4.80
CA GLU A 38 18.64 6.63 -3.88
C GLU A 38 19.37 7.82 -3.27
N TYR A 39 19.53 7.86 -1.97
CA TYR A 39 20.44 8.80 -1.29
C TYR A 39 21.88 8.27 -1.24
N THR A 40 22.00 6.94 -1.11
CA THR A 40 23.28 6.23 -1.15
C THR A 40 23.27 5.17 -2.25
N ASN A 41 22.82 3.98 -1.95
CA ASN A 41 22.43 2.95 -2.88
C ASN A 41 21.35 2.09 -2.20
N TRP A 42 20.41 1.57 -2.99
CA TRP A 42 19.24 0.87 -2.47
C TRP A 42 19.60 -0.39 -1.64
N ILE A 43 20.76 -1.03 -1.88
CA ILE A 43 21.22 -2.20 -1.12
C ILE A 43 21.54 -1.81 0.32
N GLU A 44 22.34 -0.74 0.50
CA GLU A 44 22.68 -0.25 1.84
C GLU A 44 21.50 0.39 2.56
N GLU A 45 20.59 0.98 1.81
CA GLU A 45 19.34 1.54 2.34
C GLU A 45 18.41 0.43 2.84
N GLN A 46 18.24 -0.68 2.08
CA GLN A 46 17.50 -1.85 2.57
C GLN A 46 18.17 -2.48 3.80
N ARG A 47 19.49 -2.61 3.83
CA ARG A 47 20.20 -3.16 5.00
C ARG A 47 20.00 -2.32 6.25
N ALA A 48 19.96 -0.99 6.09
CA ALA A 48 19.89 -0.10 7.24
C ALA A 48 18.62 -0.30 8.08
N TRP A 49 17.48 -0.67 7.50
CA TRP A 49 16.28 -0.90 8.32
C TRP A 49 16.35 -2.16 9.19
N SER A 50 17.21 -3.11 8.87
CA SER A 50 17.41 -4.33 9.67
C SER A 50 18.67 -4.29 10.54
N GLU A 51 19.69 -3.49 10.17
CA GLU A 51 20.99 -3.48 10.86
C GLU A 51 21.21 -2.23 11.72
N THR A 52 20.69 -1.08 11.30
CA THR A 52 20.89 0.22 11.98
C THR A 52 19.59 1.01 12.12
N CYS A 53 19.37 2.02 11.29
CA CYS A 53 18.09 2.73 11.18
C CYS A 53 17.99 3.53 9.88
N ILE A 54 16.78 3.82 9.49
CA ILE A 54 16.43 4.62 8.31
C ILE A 54 15.58 5.81 8.70
N LEU A 55 15.63 6.85 7.86
CA LEU A 55 14.68 7.95 7.83
C LEU A 55 13.94 7.92 6.49
N MET A 56 12.62 7.85 6.54
CA MET A 56 11.75 8.02 5.37
C MET A 56 11.01 9.35 5.46
N ASP A 57 11.14 10.17 4.41
CA ASP A 57 10.32 11.37 4.26
C ASP A 57 9.05 11.02 3.49
N GLN A 58 7.93 10.98 4.20
CA GLN A 58 6.63 10.60 3.66
C GLN A 58 5.73 11.81 3.37
N SER A 59 6.26 13.02 3.47
CA SER A 59 5.49 14.27 3.43
C SER A 59 4.72 14.47 2.13
N TYR A 60 5.19 13.92 1.00
CA TYR A 60 4.62 14.20 -0.32
C TYR A 60 3.90 13.02 -0.99
N HIS A 61 4.11 11.79 -0.57
CA HIS A 61 3.57 10.64 -1.31
C HIS A 61 2.24 10.09 -0.78
N LEU A 62 1.83 10.51 0.40
CA LEU A 62 0.54 10.12 0.97
C LEU A 62 -0.52 11.19 0.67
N ALA A 63 -1.71 10.74 0.34
CA ALA A 63 -2.88 11.60 0.23
C ALA A 63 -3.49 11.77 1.62
N ASN A 64 -3.56 13.00 2.10
CA ASN A 64 -4.14 13.35 3.40
C ASN A 64 -5.49 14.03 3.19
N PHE A 65 -6.54 13.43 3.75
CA PHE A 65 -7.90 13.96 3.74
C PHE A 65 -8.25 14.38 5.17
N TYR A 66 -8.35 15.69 5.37
CA TYR A 66 -8.78 16.28 6.63
C TYR A 66 -10.30 16.32 6.63
N ILE A 67 -10.92 15.65 7.57
CA ILE A 67 -12.39 15.55 7.69
C ILE A 67 -12.77 16.26 8.99
N GLU A 68 -13.47 17.36 8.88
CA GLU A 68 -13.84 18.22 10.00
C GLU A 68 -15.35 18.31 10.11
N GLY A 69 -15.88 18.22 11.32
CA GLY A 69 -17.28 18.35 11.63
C GLY A 69 -17.85 17.28 12.56
N PRO A 70 -19.08 17.47 13.04
CA PRO A 70 -19.73 16.54 13.98
C PRO A 70 -19.84 15.10 13.49
N ASP A 71 -19.99 14.90 12.16
CA ASP A 71 -20.16 13.58 11.53
C ASP A 71 -18.86 13.01 10.96
N ALA A 72 -17.68 13.60 11.29
CA ALA A 72 -16.40 13.11 10.80
C ALA A 72 -16.13 11.64 11.18
N LEU A 73 -16.49 11.21 12.40
CA LEU A 73 -16.38 9.80 12.81
C LEU A 73 -17.48 8.93 12.19
N THR A 74 -18.71 9.45 12.10
CA THR A 74 -19.88 8.73 11.58
C THR A 74 -19.67 8.27 10.15
N VAL A 75 -19.25 9.17 9.25
CA VAL A 75 -19.00 8.79 7.85
C VAL A 75 -17.92 7.73 7.70
N ASN A 76 -16.88 7.78 8.53
CA ASN A 76 -15.82 6.77 8.51
C ASN A 76 -16.30 5.42 9.08
N ALA A 77 -17.17 5.41 10.08
CA ALA A 77 -17.79 4.20 10.62
C ALA A 77 -18.74 3.54 9.60
N ASP A 78 -19.60 4.33 8.95
CA ASP A 78 -20.56 3.83 7.95
C ASP A 78 -19.87 3.20 6.72
N LEU A 79 -18.66 3.64 6.38
CA LEU A 79 -17.92 3.19 5.21
C LEU A 79 -16.80 2.19 5.51
N GLY A 80 -16.39 2.04 6.75
CA GLY A 80 -15.27 1.20 7.16
C GLY A 80 -15.68 0.03 8.03
N ILE A 81 -14.80 -0.96 8.11
CA ILE A 81 -15.04 -2.19 8.87
C ILE A 81 -14.94 -2.01 10.41
N ARG A 82 -14.64 -0.80 10.88
CA ARG A 82 -14.47 -0.48 12.31
C ARG A 82 -15.52 0.53 12.75
N ASP A 83 -16.06 0.33 13.94
CA ASP A 83 -16.88 1.35 14.61
C ASP A 83 -15.99 2.50 15.12
N PHE A 84 -15.79 3.52 14.26
CA PHE A 84 -15.04 4.72 14.64
C PHE A 84 -15.85 5.63 15.58
N GLU A 85 -17.17 5.49 15.69
CA GLU A 85 -17.96 6.18 16.72
C GLU A 85 -17.50 5.82 18.14
N ALA A 86 -16.94 4.65 18.34
CA ALA A 86 -16.33 4.23 19.61
C ALA A 86 -15.15 5.13 20.04
N LEU A 87 -14.58 5.96 19.14
CA LEU A 87 -13.56 6.95 19.48
C LEU A 87 -14.13 8.23 20.09
N ARG A 88 -15.42 8.50 19.90
CA ARG A 88 -16.06 9.72 20.40
C ARG A 88 -15.95 9.83 21.90
N GLY A 89 -15.45 10.97 22.37
CA GLY A 89 -15.19 11.21 23.80
C GLY A 89 -13.99 10.46 24.38
N GLN A 90 -13.25 9.71 23.58
CA GLN A 90 -11.99 9.12 24.01
C GLN A 90 -10.85 10.14 23.95
N ARG A 91 -9.75 9.80 24.64
CA ARG A 91 -8.56 10.64 24.60
C ARG A 91 -7.91 10.58 23.23
N ALA A 92 -7.85 11.71 22.54
CA ALA A 92 -7.03 11.90 21.33
C ALA A 92 -5.55 12.19 21.70
N PRO A 93 -4.57 11.95 20.81
CA PRO A 93 -4.74 11.37 19.48
C PRO A 93 -4.77 9.83 19.49
N GLN A 94 -5.37 9.23 18.45
CA GLN A 94 -5.33 7.77 18.19
C GLN A 94 -5.20 7.48 16.70
N ALA A 95 -4.53 6.38 16.35
CA ALA A 95 -4.46 5.87 14.99
C ALA A 95 -5.16 4.51 14.86
N LYS A 96 -5.83 4.30 13.73
CA LYS A 96 -6.48 3.03 13.39
C LYS A 96 -6.30 2.72 11.90
N THR A 97 -6.05 1.46 11.55
CA THR A 97 -6.23 1.00 10.18
C THR A 97 -7.68 1.18 9.75
N HIS A 98 -7.91 1.58 8.53
CA HIS A 98 -9.25 1.88 8.02
C HIS A 98 -9.52 1.22 6.65
N PRO A 99 -9.51 -0.13 6.58
CA PRO A 99 -9.90 -0.81 5.36
C PRO A 99 -11.35 -0.50 5.01
N ILE A 100 -11.58 -0.13 3.76
CA ILE A 100 -12.86 0.33 3.24
C ILE A 100 -13.35 -0.67 2.19
N PRO A 101 -14.43 -1.40 2.45
CA PRO A 101 -15.02 -2.33 1.49
C PRO A 101 -15.94 -1.62 0.50
N ASN A 102 -16.17 -2.28 -0.65
CA ASN A 102 -17.34 -2.05 -1.47
C ASN A 102 -18.55 -2.87 -0.93
N PRO A 103 -19.77 -2.72 -1.50
CA PRO A 103 -20.94 -3.48 -1.05
C PRO A 103 -20.77 -5.01 -1.09
N ASP A 104 -19.90 -5.53 -1.96
CA ASP A 104 -19.60 -6.97 -2.05
C ASP A 104 -18.44 -7.40 -1.14
N GLY A 105 -17.90 -6.53 -0.29
CA GLY A 105 -16.83 -6.83 0.67
C GLY A 105 -15.41 -6.84 0.08
N TYR A 106 -15.23 -6.40 -1.17
CA TYR A 106 -13.91 -6.24 -1.78
C TYR A 106 -13.29 -4.88 -1.45
N LEU A 107 -11.97 -4.82 -1.45
CA LEU A 107 -11.20 -3.64 -1.02
C LEU A 107 -11.33 -2.46 -2.00
N VAL A 108 -11.82 -1.31 -1.52
CA VAL A 108 -11.75 -0.02 -2.20
C VAL A 108 -10.45 0.70 -1.86
N GLY A 109 -10.05 0.68 -0.61
CA GLY A 109 -8.82 1.28 -0.12
C GLY A 109 -8.50 0.88 1.31
N ASP A 110 -7.24 1.06 1.69
CA ASP A 110 -6.70 0.67 3.01
C ASP A 110 -5.90 1.82 3.65
N PRO A 111 -6.55 2.98 3.90
CA PRO A 111 -5.90 4.10 4.57
C PRO A 111 -5.74 3.87 6.09
N VAL A 112 -5.03 4.81 6.72
CA VAL A 112 -4.98 4.97 8.17
C VAL A 112 -5.84 6.15 8.57
N LEU A 113 -6.65 5.99 9.60
CA LEU A 113 -7.41 7.06 10.22
C LEU A 113 -6.68 7.55 11.47
N PHE A 114 -6.41 8.85 11.55
CA PHE A 114 -5.92 9.56 12.72
C PHE A 114 -7.07 10.35 13.35
N TYR A 115 -7.43 9.98 14.56
CA TYR A 115 -8.40 10.70 15.40
C TYR A 115 -7.65 11.76 16.19
N LEU A 116 -7.77 13.02 15.81
CA LEU A 116 -7.11 14.14 16.46
C LEU A 116 -8.03 14.86 17.48
N GLY A 117 -9.34 14.71 17.32
CA GLY A 117 -10.39 15.25 18.18
C GLY A 117 -11.77 14.79 17.73
N GLU A 118 -12.83 15.17 18.46
CA GLU A 118 -14.20 14.70 18.18
C GLU A 118 -14.70 15.15 16.80
N GLU A 119 -14.25 16.29 16.33
CA GLU A 119 -14.65 16.91 15.06
C GLU A 119 -13.48 17.01 14.08
N GLU A 120 -12.36 16.31 14.32
CA GLU A 120 -11.17 16.37 13.49
C GLU A 120 -10.55 14.99 13.30
N VAL A 121 -10.60 14.52 12.08
CA VAL A 121 -10.06 13.24 11.63
C VAL A 121 -9.19 13.45 10.40
N VAL A 122 -8.03 12.80 10.33
CA VAL A 122 -7.21 12.77 9.13
C VAL A 122 -7.17 11.34 8.60
N VAL A 123 -7.53 11.14 7.34
CA VAL A 123 -7.46 9.85 6.67
C VAL A 123 -6.31 9.88 5.66
N THR A 124 -5.28 9.12 5.94
CA THR A 124 -4.01 9.13 5.19
C THR A 124 -3.82 7.81 4.44
N GLY A 125 -3.49 7.87 3.18
CA GLY A 125 -3.24 6.66 2.40
C GLY A 125 -2.73 6.91 1.00
N ASN A 126 -2.37 5.82 0.33
CA ASN A 126 -1.83 5.87 -1.01
C ASN A 126 -2.89 6.34 -2.03
N ARG A 127 -2.54 7.35 -2.84
CA ARG A 127 -3.32 7.87 -3.97
C ARG A 127 -4.74 8.36 -3.66
N GLY A 128 -5.20 8.25 -2.42
CA GLY A 128 -6.54 8.69 -2.01
C GLY A 128 -7.68 7.79 -2.50
N LEU A 129 -7.45 6.50 -2.72
CA LEU A 129 -8.47 5.58 -3.25
C LEU A 129 -9.72 5.52 -2.35
N GLY A 130 -9.59 4.97 -1.14
CA GLY A 130 -10.70 4.91 -0.17
C GLY A 130 -11.13 6.29 0.32
N GLN A 131 -10.19 7.23 0.41
CA GLN A 131 -10.47 8.61 0.83
C GLN A 131 -11.43 9.33 -0.13
N LYS A 132 -11.33 9.08 -1.45
CA LYS A 132 -12.26 9.64 -2.44
C LYS A 132 -13.68 9.06 -2.30
N TRP A 133 -13.78 7.81 -1.87
CA TRP A 133 -15.09 7.22 -1.53
C TRP A 133 -15.71 7.92 -0.32
N ILE A 134 -14.92 8.22 0.72
CA ILE A 134 -15.37 9.01 1.87
C ILE A 134 -15.80 10.42 1.44
N GLN A 135 -14.97 11.11 0.64
CA GLN A 135 -15.28 12.46 0.15
C GLN A 135 -16.60 12.49 -0.63
N TYR A 136 -16.82 11.50 -1.49
CA TYR A 136 -18.07 11.37 -2.23
C TYR A 136 -19.29 11.32 -1.30
N HIS A 137 -19.21 10.52 -0.24
CA HIS A 137 -20.31 10.40 0.72
C HIS A 137 -20.52 11.66 1.54
N VAL A 138 -19.47 12.36 1.94
CA VAL A 138 -19.59 13.67 2.61
C VAL A 138 -20.23 14.70 1.69
N GLU A 139 -19.80 14.79 0.42
CA GLU A 139 -20.30 15.81 -0.52
C GLU A 139 -21.72 15.55 -1.05
N THR A 140 -22.16 14.29 -1.07
CA THR A 140 -23.46 13.91 -1.67
C THR A 140 -24.49 13.39 -0.67
N GLY A 141 -24.06 13.02 0.53
CA GLY A 141 -24.90 12.55 1.63
C GLY A 141 -25.37 13.66 2.56
N ASP A 142 -25.97 13.26 3.67
CA ASP A 142 -26.50 14.17 4.69
C ASP A 142 -25.56 14.30 5.91
N TYR A 143 -24.22 14.18 5.71
CA TYR A 143 -23.24 14.32 6.79
C TYR A 143 -22.91 15.79 7.05
N ASP A 144 -22.92 16.18 8.33
CA ASP A 144 -22.41 17.49 8.79
C ASP A 144 -20.87 17.42 8.97
N ALA A 145 -20.19 17.38 7.84
CA ALA A 145 -18.72 17.31 7.75
C ALA A 145 -18.21 17.98 6.47
N GLU A 146 -16.97 18.44 6.50
CA GLU A 146 -16.25 18.99 5.34
C GLU A 146 -14.97 18.21 5.12
N VAL A 147 -14.54 18.06 3.85
CA VAL A 147 -13.30 17.36 3.48
C VAL A 147 -12.36 18.34 2.79
N THR A 148 -11.13 18.44 3.33
CA THR A 148 -9.99 19.08 2.66
C THR A 148 -9.02 17.99 2.20
N ASP A 149 -8.79 17.93 0.90
CA ASP A 149 -7.98 16.92 0.21
C ASP A 149 -6.62 17.53 -0.15
N ILE A 150 -5.54 16.98 0.40
CA ILE A 150 -4.16 17.42 0.13
C ILE A 150 -3.35 16.23 -0.40
N TYR A 151 -3.03 16.29 -1.68
CA TYR A 151 -2.15 15.31 -2.34
C TYR A 151 -1.28 15.98 -3.40
N SER A 152 0.01 16.08 -3.13
CA SER A 152 0.98 16.71 -4.04
C SER A 152 2.25 15.87 -4.20
N PRO A 153 2.18 14.74 -4.93
CA PRO A 153 3.34 13.85 -5.10
C PRO A 153 4.50 14.49 -5.87
N TYR A 154 4.23 15.61 -6.55
CA TYR A 154 5.22 16.34 -7.36
C TYR A 154 5.80 17.58 -6.67
N GLY A 155 5.36 17.88 -5.44
CA GLY A 155 5.82 19.05 -4.70
C GLY A 155 5.37 20.39 -5.28
N GLU A 156 4.31 20.39 -6.10
CA GLU A 156 3.77 21.64 -6.69
C GLU A 156 3.15 22.54 -5.62
N ASP A 157 2.43 21.93 -4.67
CA ASP A 157 1.90 22.57 -3.48
C ASP A 157 2.49 21.89 -2.24
N PRO A 158 3.00 22.64 -1.25
CA PRO A 158 3.52 22.03 -0.03
C PRO A 158 2.38 21.37 0.74
N PRO A 159 2.62 20.20 1.38
CA PRO A 159 1.66 19.59 2.27
C PRO A 159 1.42 20.48 3.51
N LEU A 160 0.32 20.23 4.24
CA LEU A 160 0.05 20.96 5.48
C LEU A 160 0.96 20.46 6.62
N GLU A 161 1.38 19.21 6.57
CA GLU A 161 2.22 18.56 7.58
C GLU A 161 3.44 17.90 6.93
N PHE A 162 4.55 17.90 7.65
CA PHE A 162 5.64 16.98 7.38
C PHE A 162 5.28 15.61 8.00
N ARG A 163 5.88 14.56 7.45
CA ARG A 163 5.73 13.19 7.95
C ARG A 163 7.03 12.43 7.78
N PHE A 164 7.65 12.07 8.90
CA PHE A 164 8.90 11.32 8.92
C PHE A 164 8.72 9.99 9.63
N GLU A 165 9.23 8.93 9.04
CA GLU A 165 9.34 7.65 9.72
C GLU A 165 10.82 7.35 10.00
N VAL A 166 11.16 7.14 11.27
CA VAL A 166 12.48 6.68 11.72
C VAL A 166 12.34 5.26 12.25
N GLN A 167 13.02 4.32 11.62
CA GLN A 167 12.81 2.91 11.85
C GLN A 167 14.09 2.10 11.82
N GLY A 168 14.14 1.02 12.58
CA GLY A 168 15.27 0.09 12.65
C GLY A 168 15.73 -0.14 14.10
N PRO A 169 16.70 -1.04 14.30
CA PRO A 169 17.20 -1.38 15.65
C PRO A 169 17.68 -0.18 16.49
N ASN A 170 18.17 0.88 15.83
CA ASN A 170 18.70 2.06 16.49
C ASN A 170 17.70 3.24 16.53
N ALA A 171 16.45 3.08 16.01
CA ALA A 171 15.48 4.15 15.92
C ALA A 171 15.14 4.77 17.29
N GLU A 172 14.99 3.95 18.33
CA GLU A 172 14.74 4.42 19.70
C GLU A 172 15.89 5.30 20.22
N ALA A 173 17.14 4.92 19.93
CA ALA A 173 18.30 5.69 20.37
C ALA A 173 18.35 7.06 19.67
N VAL A 174 18.11 7.11 18.36
CA VAL A 174 18.02 8.35 17.58
C VAL A 174 16.91 9.24 18.14
N MET A 175 15.70 8.71 18.28
CA MET A 175 14.55 9.52 18.69
C MET A 175 14.61 9.95 20.15
N ALA A 176 15.32 9.22 21.02
CA ALA A 176 15.58 9.64 22.39
C ALA A 176 16.48 10.90 22.48
N GLU A 177 17.31 11.17 21.46
CA GLU A 177 18.12 12.37 21.35
C GLU A 177 17.36 13.54 20.69
N VAL A 178 16.32 13.23 19.89
CA VAL A 178 15.54 14.21 19.12
C VAL A 178 14.39 14.81 19.95
N PHE A 179 13.70 14.01 20.78
CA PHE A 179 12.61 14.52 21.61
C PHE A 179 13.12 15.38 22.76
N ASP A 180 12.43 16.50 23.06
CA ASP A 180 12.75 17.37 24.20
C ASP A 180 12.51 16.70 25.58
N GLY A 181 11.74 15.64 25.60
CA GLY A 181 11.35 14.87 26.78
C GLY A 181 11.79 13.40 26.72
N PRO A 182 11.29 12.55 27.62
CA PRO A 182 11.56 11.12 27.55
C PRO A 182 10.93 10.52 26.29
N LEU A 183 11.59 9.51 25.74
CA LEU A 183 11.05 8.73 24.61
C LEU A 183 9.62 8.26 24.94
N PRO A 184 8.63 8.50 24.07
CA PRO A 184 7.26 8.03 24.28
C PRO A 184 7.20 6.51 24.41
N ASP A 185 6.57 6.03 25.49
CA ASP A 185 6.29 4.60 25.68
C ASP A 185 4.98 4.25 24.96
N ILE A 186 5.09 3.97 23.67
CA ILE A 186 3.98 3.63 22.77
C ILE A 186 4.27 2.33 22.02
N SER A 187 3.26 1.47 21.96
CA SER A 187 3.31 0.24 21.16
C SER A 187 2.96 0.51 19.70
N PHE A 188 3.14 -0.50 18.86
CA PHE A 188 2.75 -0.45 17.45
C PHE A 188 1.29 0.00 17.29
N PHE A 189 1.07 0.97 16.42
CA PHE A 189 -0.21 1.64 16.15
C PHE A 189 -0.83 2.39 17.34
N GLN A 190 -0.08 2.66 18.39
CA GLN A 190 -0.45 3.64 19.41
C GLN A 190 0.12 5.01 19.09
N MET A 191 -0.60 6.04 19.46
CA MET A 191 -0.28 7.42 19.14
C MET A 191 -0.27 8.32 20.39
N THR A 192 0.60 9.32 20.38
CA THR A 192 0.70 10.35 21.41
C THR A 192 1.15 11.67 20.81
N THR A 193 1.33 12.68 21.64
CA THR A 193 2.00 13.93 21.31
C THR A 193 3.33 14.03 22.03
N ALA A 194 4.31 14.69 21.42
CA ALA A 194 5.62 15.03 22.00
C ALA A 194 6.06 16.42 21.53
N THR A 195 7.24 16.86 21.94
CA THR A 195 7.87 18.09 21.46
C THR A 195 9.26 17.79 20.91
N ILE A 196 9.60 18.49 19.83
CA ILE A 196 10.94 18.48 19.22
C ILE A 196 11.33 19.94 19.00
N ASP A 197 12.42 20.38 19.62
CA ASP A 197 12.91 21.79 19.62
C ASP A 197 11.79 22.82 19.96
N GLY A 198 10.93 22.47 20.92
CA GLY A 198 9.80 23.28 21.35
C GLY A 198 8.57 23.24 20.46
N HIS A 199 8.57 22.46 19.37
CA HIS A 199 7.43 22.30 18.48
C HIS A 199 6.62 21.06 18.84
N ASP A 200 5.30 21.21 18.92
CA ASP A 200 4.40 20.09 19.16
C ASP A 200 4.29 19.22 17.92
N VAL A 201 4.46 17.90 18.11
CA VAL A 201 4.36 16.90 17.07
C VAL A 201 3.48 15.73 17.49
N TYR A 202 2.85 15.07 16.53
CA TYR A 202 2.23 13.77 16.73
C TYR A 202 3.27 12.67 16.54
N VAL A 203 3.15 11.61 17.35
CA VAL A 203 4.05 10.45 17.32
C VAL A 203 3.22 9.19 17.27
N LEU A 204 3.43 8.37 16.24
CA LEU A 204 2.85 7.05 16.08
C LEU A 204 3.94 6.00 16.25
N GLY A 205 3.72 4.98 17.07
CA GLY A 205 4.53 3.77 17.09
C GLY A 205 4.27 2.98 15.80
N HIS A 206 5.19 3.05 14.88
CA HIS A 206 5.01 2.45 13.55
C HIS A 206 6.32 1.85 13.02
N GLY A 207 6.22 0.98 12.01
CA GLY A 207 7.35 0.38 11.37
C GLY A 207 6.95 -0.30 10.06
N MET A 208 7.41 0.25 8.94
CA MET A 208 7.09 -0.25 7.60
C MET A 208 7.98 -1.41 7.13
N ALA A 209 9.06 -1.75 7.84
CA ALA A 209 9.93 -2.86 7.49
C ALA A 209 10.07 -3.88 8.64
N SER A 210 9.01 -4.07 9.42
CA SER A 210 8.92 -5.01 10.55
C SER A 210 9.97 -4.78 11.65
N ALA A 211 10.53 -3.56 11.74
CA ALA A 211 11.45 -3.14 12.80
C ALA A 211 10.78 -2.06 13.67
N PRO A 212 11.20 -1.89 14.93
CA PRO A 212 10.70 -0.83 15.78
C PRO A 212 10.91 0.55 15.16
N GLY A 213 9.96 1.45 15.33
CA GLY A 213 10.08 2.78 14.78
C GLY A 213 9.02 3.74 15.24
N PHE A 214 9.20 4.98 14.82
CA PHE A 214 8.30 6.10 15.08
C PHE A 214 7.98 6.82 13.78
N GLU A 215 6.70 7.07 13.56
CA GLU A 215 6.26 8.04 12.58
C GLU A 215 5.96 9.34 13.31
N VAL A 216 6.61 10.43 12.89
CA VAL A 216 6.47 11.77 13.49
C VAL A 216 5.93 12.72 12.47
N PHE A 217 4.88 13.45 12.79
CA PHE A 217 4.29 14.43 11.89
C PHE A 217 3.80 15.67 12.62
N GLY A 218 3.77 16.79 11.91
CA GLY A 218 3.38 18.09 12.43
C GLY A 218 3.41 19.16 11.33
N PRO A 219 3.21 20.46 11.66
CA PRO A 219 3.14 21.52 10.68
C PRO A 219 4.32 21.54 9.73
N TYR A 220 4.07 21.60 8.41
CA TYR A 220 5.11 21.50 7.37
C TYR A 220 6.19 22.60 7.49
N GLU A 221 5.87 23.74 8.09
CA GLU A 221 6.85 24.84 8.30
C GLU A 221 8.07 24.40 9.14
N HIS A 222 7.98 23.32 9.90
CA HIS A 222 9.07 22.77 10.72
C HIS A 222 9.82 21.58 10.06
N HIS A 223 9.47 21.25 8.81
CA HIS A 223 10.02 20.09 8.07
C HIS A 223 11.55 20.07 8.08
N ASP A 224 12.19 21.12 7.55
CA ASP A 224 13.65 21.14 7.36
C ASP A 224 14.41 21.16 8.69
N GLU A 225 13.87 21.83 9.69
CA GLU A 225 14.46 21.94 11.02
C GLU A 225 14.44 20.58 11.73
N ILE A 226 13.28 19.91 11.78
CA ILE A 226 13.13 18.62 12.45
C ILE A 226 13.89 17.53 11.69
N LYS A 227 13.89 17.56 10.35
CA LYS A 227 14.68 16.63 9.53
C LYS A 227 16.17 16.74 9.84
N ALA A 228 16.68 17.98 9.99
CA ALA A 228 18.10 18.23 10.32
C ALA A 228 18.46 17.67 11.72
N LEU A 229 17.58 17.82 12.72
CA LEU A 229 17.80 17.28 14.05
C LEU A 229 17.84 15.73 14.04
N ILE A 230 16.94 15.08 13.30
CA ILE A 230 16.97 13.63 13.14
C ILE A 230 18.28 13.18 12.48
N HIS A 231 18.75 13.90 11.45
CA HIS A 231 20.03 13.58 10.80
C HIS A 231 21.23 13.77 11.73
N GLU A 232 21.25 14.82 12.54
CA GLU A 232 22.33 15.08 13.50
C GLU A 232 22.39 13.97 14.55
N ALA A 233 21.24 13.63 15.19
CA ALA A 233 21.14 12.53 16.14
C ALA A 233 21.48 11.19 15.50
N GLY A 234 21.00 10.94 14.28
CA GLY A 234 21.19 9.68 13.58
C GLY A 234 22.61 9.39 13.09
N ALA A 235 23.48 10.42 13.03
CA ALA A 235 24.82 10.30 12.44
C ALA A 235 25.70 9.24 13.12
N GLU A 236 25.65 9.13 14.45
CA GLU A 236 26.42 8.13 15.22
C GLU A 236 25.71 6.77 15.32
N HIS A 237 24.43 6.69 14.94
CA HIS A 237 23.59 5.51 14.97
C HIS A 237 23.48 4.77 13.64
N GLY A 238 24.16 5.29 12.61
CA GLY A 238 24.16 4.68 11.27
C GLY A 238 22.88 4.95 10.48
N LEU A 239 22.17 6.06 10.79
CA LEU A 239 20.97 6.48 10.07
C LEU A 239 21.27 6.65 8.58
N ARG A 240 20.40 6.10 7.73
CA ARG A 240 20.38 6.34 6.30
C ARG A 240 19.04 6.91 5.88
N GLU A 241 19.05 7.90 5.04
CA GLU A 241 17.84 8.37 4.38
C GLU A 241 17.44 7.34 3.30
N LEU A 242 16.15 7.00 3.24
CA LEU A 242 15.62 5.98 2.34
C LEU A 242 15.12 6.61 1.04
N GLY A 243 15.72 6.21 -0.08
CA GLY A 243 15.29 6.63 -1.41
C GLY A 243 14.12 5.82 -1.95
N GLY A 244 13.51 6.32 -3.03
CA GLY A 244 12.30 5.74 -3.61
C GLY A 244 12.44 4.27 -4.03
N ARG A 245 13.63 3.82 -4.45
CA ARG A 245 13.85 2.43 -4.88
C ARG A 245 13.74 1.45 -3.73
N ALA A 246 14.43 1.72 -2.62
CA ALA A 246 14.37 0.87 -1.44
C ALA A 246 13.01 0.97 -0.75
N TYR A 247 12.44 2.18 -0.65
CA TYR A 247 11.12 2.39 -0.06
C TYR A 247 10.03 1.51 -0.68
N LYS A 248 10.01 1.36 -2.01
CA LYS A 248 9.04 0.54 -2.73
C LYS A 248 9.07 -0.95 -2.37
N THR A 249 10.08 -1.43 -1.68
CA THR A 249 10.18 -2.85 -1.27
C THR A 249 9.68 -3.11 0.15
N THR A 250 9.44 -2.07 0.93
CA THR A 250 8.97 -2.20 2.33
C THR A 250 7.65 -2.98 2.48
N PRO A 251 6.67 -2.92 1.55
CA PRO A 251 5.44 -3.71 1.67
C PRO A 251 5.67 -5.21 1.76
N VAL A 252 6.65 -5.75 1.03
CA VAL A 252 6.96 -7.18 1.09
C VAL A 252 7.53 -7.57 2.45
N ALA A 253 8.42 -6.72 3.00
CA ALA A 253 8.99 -6.95 4.34
C ALA A 253 7.94 -6.87 5.46
N THR A 254 6.92 -6.03 5.33
CA THR A 254 5.84 -5.89 6.33
C THR A 254 4.67 -6.84 6.10
N GLY A 255 4.60 -7.50 4.95
CA GLY A 255 3.43 -8.28 4.56
C GLY A 255 2.18 -7.42 4.30
N TRP A 256 2.34 -6.12 4.09
CA TRP A 256 1.24 -5.26 3.67
C TRP A 256 1.08 -5.34 2.16
N LEU A 257 -0.03 -5.90 1.70
CA LEU A 257 -0.34 -5.98 0.28
C LEU A 257 -1.20 -4.78 -0.12
N PRO A 258 -0.65 -3.86 -0.94
CA PRO A 258 -1.42 -2.74 -1.46
C PRO A 258 -2.60 -3.21 -2.31
N PRO A 259 -3.70 -2.42 -2.40
CA PRO A 259 -4.77 -2.73 -3.32
C PRO A 259 -4.26 -2.83 -4.75
N GLY A 260 -4.39 -4.00 -5.38
CA GLY A 260 -3.98 -4.20 -6.77
C GLY A 260 -4.89 -3.50 -7.76
N LEU A 261 -6.19 -3.52 -7.50
CA LEU A 261 -7.23 -2.81 -8.23
C LEU A 261 -8.34 -2.43 -7.23
N PRO A 262 -8.73 -1.14 -7.12
CA PRO A 262 -9.83 -0.77 -6.22
C PRO A 262 -11.16 -1.31 -6.73
N ALA A 263 -11.97 -1.88 -5.84
CA ALA A 263 -13.24 -2.51 -6.20
C ALA A 263 -14.37 -1.49 -6.38
N VAL A 264 -14.30 -0.69 -7.46
CA VAL A 264 -15.22 0.43 -7.71
C VAL A 264 -15.97 0.37 -9.05
N TYR A 265 -15.71 -0.66 -9.88
CA TYR A 265 -16.08 -0.60 -11.30
C TYR A 265 -17.42 -1.23 -11.66
N ASP A 266 -17.93 -2.19 -10.92
CA ASP A 266 -19.03 -3.07 -11.31
C ASP A 266 -20.32 -2.90 -10.50
N HIS A 267 -20.26 -2.83 -9.15
CA HIS A 267 -21.46 -2.85 -8.30
C HIS A 267 -22.40 -1.65 -8.57
N GLU A 268 -23.73 -1.92 -8.61
CA GLU A 268 -24.72 -0.89 -8.97
C GLU A 268 -24.77 0.26 -7.95
N ASP A 269 -24.61 0.00 -6.65
CA ASP A 269 -24.63 1.03 -5.60
C ASP A 269 -23.42 1.98 -5.69
N MET A 270 -22.37 1.60 -6.42
CA MET A 270 -21.24 2.49 -6.71
C MET A 270 -21.41 3.32 -7.98
N GLN A 271 -22.55 3.24 -8.66
CA GLN A 271 -22.81 3.99 -9.89
C GLN A 271 -22.71 5.51 -9.67
N GLY A 272 -23.27 6.02 -8.56
CA GLY A 272 -23.20 7.44 -8.20
C GLY A 272 -21.76 7.92 -8.00
N TYR A 273 -20.93 7.12 -7.33
CA TYR A 273 -19.51 7.40 -7.18
C TYR A 273 -18.76 7.44 -8.52
N ARG A 274 -19.01 6.48 -9.38
CA ARG A 274 -18.41 6.48 -10.72
C ARG A 274 -18.82 7.69 -11.56
N GLU A 275 -20.03 8.21 -11.37
CA GLU A 275 -20.50 9.42 -12.06
C GLU A 275 -19.90 10.71 -11.47
N TRP A 276 -19.60 10.72 -10.18
CA TRP A 276 -18.98 11.83 -9.46
C TRP A 276 -17.46 11.91 -9.72
N LEU A 277 -16.76 10.76 -9.76
CA LEU A 277 -15.30 10.70 -9.86
C LEU A 277 -14.81 11.13 -11.25
N SER A 278 -13.85 12.08 -11.29
CA SER A 278 -13.25 12.55 -12.54
C SER A 278 -12.48 11.44 -13.26
N ALA A 279 -12.55 11.42 -14.60
CA ALA A 279 -11.74 10.53 -15.44
C ALA A 279 -10.24 10.88 -15.48
N ASP A 280 -9.83 11.96 -14.82
CA ASP A 280 -8.40 12.30 -14.65
C ASP A 280 -7.75 11.55 -13.45
N ARG A 281 -8.58 10.88 -12.64
CA ARG A 281 -8.12 10.11 -11.48
C ARG A 281 -7.51 8.77 -11.89
N VAL A 282 -6.67 8.22 -11.00
CA VAL A 282 -5.98 6.95 -11.22
C VAL A 282 -6.96 5.79 -11.48
N GLU A 283 -8.11 5.79 -10.82
CA GLU A 283 -9.15 4.77 -11.00
C GLU A 283 -9.66 4.70 -12.45
N ALA A 284 -9.65 5.81 -13.17
CA ALA A 284 -10.06 5.87 -14.59
C ALA A 284 -8.89 5.60 -15.57
N ASN A 285 -7.67 5.52 -15.07
CA ASN A 285 -6.44 5.37 -15.86
C ASN A 285 -5.58 4.20 -15.37
N TRP A 286 -6.19 3.19 -14.78
CA TRP A 286 -5.48 2.03 -14.27
C TRP A 286 -4.83 1.24 -15.41
N SER A 287 -3.73 0.56 -15.11
CA SER A 287 -3.09 -0.36 -16.04
C SER A 287 -2.93 -1.72 -15.38
N LEU A 288 -3.44 -2.76 -16.00
CA LEU A 288 -3.28 -4.14 -15.57
C LEU A 288 -2.14 -4.82 -16.33
N GLY A 289 -1.27 -5.52 -15.62
CA GLY A 289 -0.14 -6.27 -16.18
C GLY A 289 0.03 -7.64 -15.53
N GLY A 290 1.04 -8.37 -15.96
CA GLY A 290 1.34 -9.73 -15.51
C GLY A 290 0.68 -10.81 -16.36
N SER A 291 0.96 -12.04 -16.02
CA SER A 291 0.51 -13.23 -16.77
C SER A 291 -0.93 -13.63 -16.47
N PHE A 292 -1.54 -13.13 -15.39
CA PHE A 292 -2.95 -13.39 -15.09
C PHE A 292 -3.85 -12.57 -16.01
N GLU A 293 -4.75 -13.23 -16.70
CA GLU A 293 -5.72 -12.62 -17.62
C GLU A 293 -7.13 -13.11 -17.31
N SER A 294 -8.06 -12.15 -17.21
CA SER A 294 -9.50 -12.41 -17.11
C SER A 294 -10.29 -11.35 -17.85
N ASP A 295 -11.42 -11.72 -18.41
CA ASP A 295 -12.41 -10.83 -19.01
C ASP A 295 -13.34 -10.21 -17.94
N ASP A 296 -13.32 -10.71 -16.72
CA ASP A 296 -14.10 -10.20 -15.60
C ASP A 296 -13.21 -9.30 -14.72
N ILE A 297 -13.59 -8.04 -14.60
CA ILE A 297 -12.84 -7.08 -13.78
C ILE A 297 -12.81 -7.46 -12.30
N THR A 298 -13.82 -8.20 -11.84
CA THR A 298 -13.94 -8.61 -10.43
C THR A 298 -12.91 -9.67 -10.03
N ASP A 299 -12.36 -10.43 -10.99
CA ASP A 299 -11.29 -11.40 -10.74
C ASP A 299 -9.96 -10.73 -10.29
N TYR A 300 -9.83 -9.41 -10.49
CA TYR A 300 -8.70 -8.61 -10.03
C TYR A 300 -8.94 -7.95 -8.65
N TYR A 301 -10.12 -8.11 -8.07
CA TYR A 301 -10.43 -7.58 -6.74
C TYR A 301 -9.85 -8.47 -5.64
N VAL A 302 -9.54 -7.86 -4.52
CA VAL A 302 -9.06 -8.57 -3.34
C VAL A 302 -10.04 -8.39 -2.18
N ASP A 303 -10.36 -9.50 -1.55
CA ASP A 303 -11.24 -9.57 -0.40
C ASP A 303 -10.51 -9.15 0.89
N LEU A 304 -11.18 -8.39 1.76
CA LEU A 304 -10.61 -7.91 3.01
C LEU A 304 -10.24 -9.05 3.97
N VAL A 305 -11.01 -10.13 3.99
CA VAL A 305 -10.74 -11.30 4.85
C VAL A 305 -9.50 -12.03 4.36
N ALA A 306 -9.37 -12.20 3.05
CA ALA A 306 -8.19 -12.78 2.41
C ALA A 306 -6.91 -12.00 2.75
N LEU A 307 -6.99 -10.66 2.82
CA LEU A 307 -5.88 -9.77 3.21
C LEU A 307 -5.51 -9.83 4.70
N GLY A 308 -6.33 -10.50 5.54
CA GLY A 308 -6.09 -10.63 6.97
C GLY A 308 -6.73 -9.52 7.82
N HIS A 309 -7.60 -8.69 7.23
CA HIS A 309 -8.34 -7.65 7.97
C HIS A 309 -9.52 -8.22 8.79
N GLY A 310 -9.89 -9.48 8.62
CA GLY A 310 -11.03 -10.12 9.30
C GLY A 310 -11.06 -9.90 10.82
N ARG A 311 -9.89 -9.92 11.48
CA ARG A 311 -9.76 -9.67 12.94
C ARG A 311 -10.13 -8.24 13.37
N PHE A 312 -10.27 -7.32 12.42
CA PHE A 312 -10.57 -5.91 12.68
C PHE A 312 -12.01 -5.54 12.37
N ILE A 313 -12.78 -6.46 11.77
CA ILE A 313 -14.17 -6.23 11.42
C ILE A 313 -15.01 -6.21 12.70
N ASP A 314 -15.70 -5.10 12.92
CA ASP A 314 -16.68 -4.95 13.99
C ASP A 314 -18.08 -5.13 13.41
N PHE A 315 -18.68 -6.31 13.62
CA PHE A 315 -20.02 -6.61 13.12
C PHE A 315 -21.14 -6.07 14.02
N ASP A 316 -20.82 -5.40 15.13
CA ASP A 316 -21.81 -4.82 16.03
C ASP A 316 -22.33 -3.45 15.54
N HIS A 317 -21.75 -2.89 14.45
CA HIS A 317 -22.24 -1.69 13.75
C HIS A 317 -22.62 -1.98 12.30
N GLU A 318 -23.38 -1.09 11.69
CA GLU A 318 -23.74 -1.15 10.27
C GLU A 318 -22.71 -0.43 9.43
N PHE A 319 -22.27 -1.03 8.34
CA PHE A 319 -21.34 -0.43 7.38
C PHE A 319 -21.50 -1.04 5.97
N VAL A 320 -21.01 -0.34 4.96
CA VAL A 320 -21.03 -0.83 3.57
C VAL A 320 -20.27 -2.16 3.46
N GLY A 321 -20.90 -3.18 2.87
CA GLY A 321 -20.28 -4.52 2.67
C GLY A 321 -20.34 -5.46 3.87
N ARG A 322 -20.98 -5.05 4.99
CA ARG A 322 -21.07 -5.83 6.22
C ARG A 322 -21.60 -7.24 6.02
N ASP A 323 -22.71 -7.39 5.31
CA ASP A 323 -23.36 -8.70 5.11
C ASP A 323 -22.50 -9.63 4.24
N ALA A 324 -21.90 -9.11 3.18
CA ALA A 324 -21.00 -9.88 2.33
C ALA A 324 -19.75 -10.37 3.10
N LEU A 325 -19.18 -9.52 3.97
CA LEU A 325 -18.06 -9.91 4.82
C LEU A 325 -18.46 -10.92 5.91
N ALA A 326 -19.68 -10.81 6.44
CA ALA A 326 -20.19 -11.78 7.42
C ALA A 326 -20.35 -13.19 6.83
N GLU A 327 -20.63 -13.32 5.55
CA GLU A 327 -20.70 -14.64 4.87
C GLU A 327 -19.32 -15.27 4.66
N ARG A 328 -18.25 -14.45 4.53
CA ARG A 328 -16.88 -14.93 4.19
C ARG A 328 -15.95 -15.09 5.38
N ILE A 329 -16.26 -14.47 6.52
CA ILE A 329 -15.32 -14.38 7.64
C ILE A 329 -14.86 -15.72 8.19
N ASP A 330 -15.76 -16.72 8.22
CA ASP A 330 -15.50 -18.05 8.80
C ASP A 330 -14.86 -19.03 7.79
N ASP A 331 -15.02 -18.80 6.48
CA ASP A 331 -14.52 -19.70 5.43
C ASP A 331 -14.02 -18.89 4.22
N PRO A 332 -12.88 -18.20 4.36
CA PRO A 332 -12.32 -17.40 3.28
C PRO A 332 -11.82 -18.28 2.14
N GLU A 333 -12.23 -17.97 0.91
CA GLU A 333 -11.81 -18.69 -0.29
C GLU A 333 -10.30 -18.60 -0.52
N ARG A 334 -9.71 -17.43 -0.26
CA ARG A 334 -8.29 -17.14 -0.45
C ARG A 334 -7.65 -16.58 0.80
N ARG A 335 -6.32 -16.68 0.86
CA ARG A 335 -5.49 -16.11 1.92
C ARG A 335 -4.26 -15.40 1.36
N LYS A 336 -3.88 -14.32 2.00
CA LYS A 336 -2.63 -13.62 1.73
C LYS A 336 -1.45 -14.46 2.19
N VAL A 337 -0.47 -14.61 1.31
CA VAL A 337 0.79 -15.33 1.54
C VAL A 337 1.97 -14.57 0.93
N THR A 338 3.17 -15.00 1.30
CA THR A 338 4.41 -14.67 0.58
C THR A 338 4.79 -15.85 -0.31
N PHE A 339 5.21 -15.57 -1.54
CA PHE A 339 5.83 -16.54 -2.43
C PHE A 339 7.34 -16.30 -2.45
N LEU A 340 8.12 -17.33 -2.11
CA LEU A 340 9.58 -17.32 -2.20
C LEU A 340 9.96 -17.89 -3.55
N TRP A 341 10.57 -17.08 -4.41
CA TRP A 341 10.94 -17.48 -5.76
C TRP A 341 12.24 -18.30 -5.75
N ASP A 342 12.35 -19.28 -6.63
CA ASP A 342 13.59 -20.02 -6.82
C ASP A 342 14.67 -19.13 -7.42
N ASP A 343 15.85 -19.13 -6.79
CA ASP A 343 16.99 -18.26 -7.17
C ASP A 343 17.57 -18.65 -8.55
N GLU A 344 17.57 -19.95 -8.93
CA GLU A 344 18.12 -20.41 -10.20
C GLU A 344 17.19 -19.98 -11.34
N ASP A 345 15.90 -20.07 -11.17
CA ASP A 345 14.91 -19.58 -12.15
C ASP A 345 15.00 -18.05 -12.33
N VAL A 346 15.17 -17.30 -11.24
CA VAL A 346 15.40 -15.85 -11.30
C VAL A 346 16.69 -15.54 -12.08
N VAL A 347 17.77 -16.28 -11.84
CA VAL A 347 19.02 -16.14 -12.58
C VAL A 347 18.82 -16.46 -14.07
N ASP A 348 18.02 -17.46 -14.41
CA ASP A 348 17.69 -17.81 -15.80
C ASP A 348 16.98 -16.65 -16.52
N VAL A 349 16.08 -15.93 -15.85
CA VAL A 349 15.46 -14.72 -16.40
C VAL A 349 16.53 -13.71 -16.84
N PHE A 350 17.50 -13.41 -15.97
CA PHE A 350 18.60 -12.50 -16.32
C PHE A 350 19.54 -13.10 -17.38
N ALA A 351 19.81 -14.39 -17.34
CA ALA A 351 20.67 -15.08 -18.30
C ALA A 351 20.11 -15.02 -19.72
N SER A 352 18.77 -14.95 -19.88
CA SER A 352 18.11 -14.81 -21.19
C SER A 352 18.57 -13.56 -21.97
N LEU A 353 19.01 -12.50 -21.28
CA LEU A 353 19.53 -11.27 -21.91
C LEU A 353 20.86 -11.46 -22.64
N PHE A 354 21.61 -12.53 -22.34
CA PHE A 354 22.98 -12.77 -22.84
C PHE A 354 23.07 -13.95 -23.83
N GLY A 355 21.97 -14.65 -24.04
CA GLY A 355 21.87 -15.81 -24.94
C GLY A 355 21.27 -15.48 -26.30
N ASP A 356 21.21 -16.51 -27.17
CA ASP A 356 20.56 -16.42 -28.49
C ASP A 356 19.09 -16.89 -28.45
N GLY A 357 18.56 -17.23 -27.26
CA GLY A 357 17.21 -17.72 -27.03
C GLY A 357 16.16 -16.61 -26.99
N ALA A 358 14.92 -16.99 -26.70
CA ALA A 358 13.86 -16.01 -26.41
C ALA A 358 14.18 -15.26 -25.11
N LEU A 359 13.83 -13.97 -25.09
CA LEU A 359 13.95 -13.16 -23.88
C LEU A 359 12.81 -13.49 -22.93
N HIS A 360 13.07 -13.50 -21.64
CA HIS A 360 12.07 -13.41 -20.61
C HIS A 360 11.82 -11.94 -20.22
N LYS A 361 10.67 -11.64 -19.59
CA LYS A 361 10.36 -10.30 -19.13
C LYS A 361 11.46 -9.81 -18.17
N PHE A 362 12.03 -8.64 -18.48
CA PHE A 362 13.12 -8.08 -17.69
C PHE A 362 12.63 -7.54 -16.34
N PRO A 363 13.11 -8.08 -15.20
CA PRO A 363 12.75 -7.56 -13.89
C PRO A 363 13.57 -6.32 -13.55
N LYS A 364 12.93 -5.33 -12.94
CA LYS A 364 13.58 -4.13 -12.46
C LYS A 364 13.87 -4.27 -10.96
N PHE A 365 15.15 -4.26 -10.57
CA PHE A 365 15.52 -4.36 -9.16
C PHE A 365 15.59 -2.99 -8.49
N PRO A 366 15.25 -2.92 -7.19
CA PRO A 366 14.69 -4.00 -6.36
C PRO A 366 13.19 -4.23 -6.51
N ASP A 367 12.38 -3.24 -6.91
CA ASP A 367 10.96 -3.38 -7.24
C ASP A 367 10.85 -3.89 -8.68
N LEU A 368 10.33 -5.13 -8.85
CA LEU A 368 10.39 -5.81 -10.13
C LEU A 368 9.59 -5.15 -11.24
N PHE A 369 8.53 -4.39 -10.90
CA PHE A 369 7.61 -3.80 -11.87
C PHE A 369 7.46 -2.29 -11.80
N GLN A 370 8.03 -1.62 -10.82
CA GLN A 370 7.64 -0.25 -10.46
C GLN A 370 6.12 -0.17 -10.13
N GLN A 371 5.67 -1.03 -9.24
CA GLN A 371 4.27 -1.43 -9.02
C GLN A 371 3.35 -0.32 -8.53
N TRP A 372 3.88 0.78 -8.02
CA TRP A 372 3.06 1.89 -7.55
C TRP A 372 2.17 2.51 -8.63
N ASP A 373 2.45 2.23 -9.91
CA ASP A 373 1.73 2.76 -11.05
C ASP A 373 0.79 1.75 -11.71
N LEU A 374 0.88 0.48 -11.34
CA LEU A 374 0.23 -0.62 -12.05
C LEU A 374 -0.38 -1.63 -11.09
N GLY A 375 -1.54 -2.15 -11.44
CA GLY A 375 -2.00 -3.44 -10.94
C GLY A 375 -1.23 -4.54 -11.67
N HIS A 376 -0.40 -5.29 -10.97
CA HIS A 376 0.34 -6.41 -11.55
C HIS A 376 -0.12 -7.71 -10.92
N PHE A 377 -0.43 -8.70 -11.76
CA PHE A 377 -1.00 -9.97 -11.36
C PHE A 377 -0.32 -11.08 -12.15
N ASP A 378 0.56 -11.86 -11.51
CA ASP A 378 1.10 -13.08 -12.09
C ASP A 378 0.31 -14.28 -11.57
N ARG A 379 -0.08 -15.19 -12.47
CA ARG A 379 -0.80 -16.39 -12.06
C ARG A 379 0.07 -17.34 -11.28
N ILE A 380 -0.52 -17.91 -10.24
CA ILE A 380 0.05 -19.00 -9.44
C ILE A 380 -0.67 -20.27 -9.82
N GLU A 381 0.09 -21.30 -10.19
CA GLU A 381 -0.44 -22.56 -10.70
C GLU A 381 0.01 -23.76 -9.87
N ILE A 382 -0.86 -24.78 -9.78
CA ILE A 382 -0.55 -26.12 -9.32
C ILE A 382 -1.09 -27.09 -10.36
N ASP A 383 -0.26 -27.97 -10.90
CA ASP A 383 -0.62 -28.92 -11.96
C ASP A 383 -1.27 -28.27 -13.21
N GLY A 384 -1.02 -26.99 -13.45
CA GLY A 384 -1.55 -26.19 -14.57
C GLY A 384 -2.91 -25.53 -14.29
N ASP A 385 -3.47 -25.70 -13.10
CA ASP A 385 -4.68 -24.99 -12.66
C ASP A 385 -4.27 -23.70 -11.92
N VAL A 386 -4.91 -22.56 -12.23
CA VAL A 386 -4.69 -21.30 -11.52
C VAL A 386 -5.32 -21.37 -10.15
N VAL A 387 -4.50 -21.26 -9.11
CA VAL A 387 -4.90 -21.35 -7.70
C VAL A 387 -4.68 -20.06 -6.91
N GLY A 388 -4.16 -19.03 -7.56
CA GLY A 388 -3.89 -17.75 -6.91
C GLY A 388 -3.21 -16.75 -7.83
N VAL A 389 -2.86 -15.59 -7.26
CA VAL A 389 -2.14 -14.54 -7.97
C VAL A 389 -1.05 -13.94 -7.08
N SER A 390 0.10 -13.68 -7.68
CA SER A 390 1.19 -12.88 -7.13
C SER A 390 0.98 -11.42 -7.56
N MET A 391 1.02 -10.48 -6.63
CA MET A 391 0.60 -9.11 -6.87
C MET A 391 1.68 -8.06 -6.61
N TYR A 392 2.62 -8.33 -5.74
CA TYR A 392 3.65 -7.37 -5.35
C TYR A 392 4.98 -8.08 -5.14
N SER A 393 5.94 -7.84 -6.02
CA SER A 393 7.20 -8.57 -6.05
C SER A 393 8.41 -7.64 -5.99
N CYS A 394 9.41 -8.02 -5.20
CA CYS A 394 10.67 -7.31 -5.08
C CYS A 394 11.82 -8.26 -4.74
N TYR A 395 13.03 -7.76 -4.97
CA TYR A 395 14.24 -8.33 -4.38
C TYR A 395 14.52 -7.63 -3.05
N ASP A 396 14.77 -8.40 -1.99
CA ASP A 396 15.20 -7.89 -0.70
C ASP A 396 16.60 -8.45 -0.35
N VAL A 397 17.56 -7.54 -0.12
CA VAL A 397 18.94 -7.91 0.20
C VAL A 397 19.08 -8.57 1.58
N ASN A 398 18.17 -8.28 2.52
CA ASN A 398 18.18 -8.88 3.85
C ASN A 398 17.80 -10.36 3.78
N PHE A 399 16.96 -10.75 2.82
CA PHE A 399 16.59 -12.14 2.52
C PHE A 399 17.45 -12.74 1.42
N ARG A 400 18.13 -11.91 0.60
CA ARG A 400 18.94 -12.30 -0.55
C ARG A 400 18.16 -13.14 -1.56
N GLY A 401 16.90 -12.76 -1.81
CA GLY A 401 16.02 -13.46 -2.72
C GLY A 401 14.93 -12.56 -3.26
N VAL A 402 14.24 -13.03 -4.28
CA VAL A 402 13.02 -12.43 -4.80
C VAL A 402 11.84 -13.02 -4.03
N LEU A 403 10.96 -12.12 -3.60
CA LEU A 403 9.76 -12.45 -2.85
C LEU A 403 8.58 -11.72 -3.48
N SER A 404 7.41 -12.30 -3.39
CA SER A 404 6.19 -11.58 -3.72
C SER A 404 5.08 -11.83 -2.72
N LEU A 405 4.24 -10.81 -2.52
CA LEU A 405 2.96 -10.95 -1.83
C LEU A 405 1.86 -11.24 -2.83
N GLY A 406 0.90 -12.05 -2.43
CA GLY A 406 -0.27 -12.34 -3.23
C GLY A 406 -1.33 -13.06 -2.42
N VAL A 407 -2.33 -13.57 -3.11
CA VAL A 407 -3.39 -14.39 -2.52
C VAL A 407 -3.45 -15.74 -3.22
N ILE A 408 -3.73 -16.78 -2.45
CA ILE A 408 -3.85 -18.15 -2.93
C ILE A 408 -5.08 -18.80 -2.32
N ASP A 409 -5.68 -19.76 -3.00
CA ASP A 409 -6.81 -20.54 -2.50
C ASP A 409 -6.44 -21.20 -1.17
N THR A 410 -7.34 -21.13 -0.20
CA THR A 410 -7.06 -21.45 1.21
C THR A 410 -6.51 -22.88 1.41
N GLU A 411 -6.91 -23.82 0.58
CA GLU A 411 -6.42 -25.22 0.64
C GLU A 411 -4.92 -25.35 0.31
N TYR A 412 -4.35 -24.40 -0.44
CA TYR A 412 -2.92 -24.37 -0.82
C TYR A 412 -2.08 -23.36 -0.02
N ALA A 413 -2.69 -22.63 0.93
CA ALA A 413 -2.02 -21.59 1.69
C ALA A 413 -1.07 -22.09 2.80
N ALA A 414 -0.85 -23.41 2.91
CA ALA A 414 0.04 -23.97 3.91
C ALA A 414 1.51 -23.62 3.59
N GLU A 415 2.27 -23.24 4.63
CA GLU A 415 3.71 -23.00 4.50
C GLU A 415 4.44 -24.23 3.93
N GLY A 416 5.34 -24.00 2.97
CA GLY A 416 6.08 -25.06 2.27
C GLY A 416 5.34 -25.66 1.08
N THR A 417 4.13 -25.20 0.74
CA THR A 417 3.45 -25.64 -0.50
C THR A 417 4.27 -25.16 -1.70
N GLU A 418 4.62 -26.09 -2.59
CA GLU A 418 5.29 -25.79 -3.85
C GLU A 418 4.27 -25.37 -4.90
N VAL A 419 4.55 -24.29 -5.61
CA VAL A 419 3.70 -23.69 -6.65
C VAL A 419 4.54 -23.26 -7.84
N THR A 420 3.92 -23.08 -9.00
CA THR A 420 4.53 -22.44 -10.16
C THR A 420 4.00 -21.02 -10.28
N LEU A 421 4.89 -20.02 -10.25
CA LEU A 421 4.60 -18.64 -10.59
C LEU A 421 4.95 -18.42 -12.06
N VAL A 422 4.03 -17.90 -12.84
CA VAL A 422 4.27 -17.62 -14.25
C VAL A 422 4.64 -16.15 -14.41
N TRP A 423 5.93 -15.89 -14.61
CA TRP A 423 6.48 -14.55 -14.76
C TRP A 423 6.39 -14.06 -16.20
N GLY A 424 5.72 -12.93 -16.41
CA GLY A 424 5.68 -12.27 -17.70
C GLY A 424 4.36 -11.57 -18.01
N GLU A 425 4.29 -11.05 -19.22
CA GLU A 425 3.13 -10.38 -19.82
C GLU A 425 3.25 -10.58 -21.33
N GLU A 426 3.21 -11.85 -21.77
CA GLU A 426 3.46 -12.22 -23.16
C GLU A 426 2.38 -11.66 -24.07
N ASN A 427 2.79 -11.16 -25.24
CA ASN A 427 1.92 -10.50 -26.21
C ASN A 427 1.25 -9.21 -25.71
N SER A 428 1.77 -8.57 -24.67
CA SER A 428 1.24 -7.28 -24.20
C SER A 428 1.19 -6.24 -25.34
N PRO A 429 0.07 -5.54 -25.51
CA PRO A 429 -0.04 -4.46 -26.51
C PRO A 429 0.67 -3.17 -26.09
N LYS A 430 1.17 -3.09 -24.86
CA LYS A 430 1.81 -1.90 -24.29
C LYS A 430 3.17 -1.65 -24.91
N ARG A 431 3.44 -0.42 -25.33
CA ARG A 431 4.73 -0.01 -25.91
C ARG A 431 5.89 -0.06 -24.90
N THR A 432 5.58 0.00 -23.62
CA THR A 432 6.58 -0.04 -22.54
C THR A 432 6.93 -1.46 -22.10
N VAL A 433 6.27 -2.46 -22.65
CA VAL A 433 6.55 -3.88 -22.42
C VAL A 433 7.32 -4.45 -23.60
N GLU A 434 8.50 -4.96 -23.33
CA GLU A 434 9.35 -5.64 -24.32
C GLU A 434 8.73 -6.95 -24.82
N SER A 435 9.00 -7.32 -26.05
CA SER A 435 8.62 -8.66 -26.56
C SER A 435 9.41 -9.74 -25.81
N HIS A 436 8.74 -10.68 -25.20
CA HIS A 436 9.30 -11.73 -24.39
C HIS A 436 8.42 -12.98 -24.41
N VAL A 437 8.91 -14.07 -23.81
CA VAL A 437 8.12 -15.25 -23.46
C VAL A 437 8.01 -15.36 -21.95
N GLU A 438 6.88 -15.86 -21.48
CA GLU A 438 6.67 -16.15 -20.05
C GLU A 438 7.70 -17.16 -19.53
N LYS A 439 8.03 -17.09 -18.27
CA LYS A 439 8.91 -18.02 -17.56
C LYS A 439 8.15 -18.63 -16.40
N GLU A 440 8.07 -19.95 -16.37
CA GLU A 440 7.68 -20.68 -15.16
C GLU A 440 8.79 -20.57 -14.14
N ILE A 441 8.47 -20.13 -12.94
CA ILE A 441 9.37 -19.98 -11.79
C ILE A 441 8.81 -20.87 -10.68
N GLU A 442 9.65 -21.78 -10.17
CA GLU A 442 9.29 -22.52 -8.97
C GLU A 442 9.24 -21.56 -7.77
N ALA A 443 8.21 -21.69 -6.96
CA ALA A 443 8.05 -20.86 -5.76
C ALA A 443 7.48 -21.67 -4.59
N THR A 444 7.77 -21.19 -3.38
CA THR A 444 7.28 -21.83 -2.15
C THR A 444 6.43 -20.86 -1.36
N VAL A 445 5.27 -21.31 -0.90
CA VAL A 445 4.37 -20.55 -0.04
C VAL A 445 5.00 -20.36 1.35
N ALA A 446 4.99 -19.13 1.85
CA ALA A 446 5.45 -18.74 3.17
C ALA A 446 4.46 -17.80 3.86
N PRO A 447 4.54 -17.61 5.19
CA PRO A 447 3.73 -16.64 5.90
C PRO A 447 3.91 -15.19 5.37
N ALA A 448 2.88 -14.36 5.48
CA ALA A 448 2.95 -12.93 5.28
C ALA A 448 2.64 -12.20 6.61
N PRO A 449 3.59 -11.41 7.18
CA PRO A 449 4.94 -11.11 6.68
C PRO A 449 5.90 -12.31 6.79
N TYR A 450 6.84 -12.39 5.85
CA TYR A 450 7.86 -13.44 5.84
C TYR A 450 8.90 -13.28 6.97
N VAL A 451 9.12 -12.04 7.42
CA VAL A 451 10.09 -11.72 8.49
C VAL A 451 9.82 -12.50 9.77
N THR A 452 8.55 -12.71 10.13
CA THR A 452 8.16 -13.48 11.33
C THR A 452 8.57 -14.95 11.27
N ALA A 453 8.80 -15.51 10.09
CA ALA A 453 9.24 -16.90 9.93
C ALA A 453 10.76 -17.07 10.05
N ARG A 454 11.54 -15.97 10.00
CA ARG A 454 13.02 -15.99 10.04
C ARG A 454 13.65 -15.66 11.37
N GLU A 455 12.89 -15.31 12.40
CA GLU A 455 13.44 -15.06 13.76
C GLU A 455 14.13 -16.30 14.38
N ASP A 456 13.99 -17.48 13.75
CA ASP A 456 14.59 -18.74 14.16
C ASP A 456 15.86 -19.14 13.36
N LEU A 457 16.38 -18.30 12.42
CA LEU A 457 17.60 -18.50 11.66
C LEU A 457 18.72 -17.55 12.10
#